data_925f0da5c6c10c328190a8da5d8228ef
#
_entry.id   925f0da5c6c10c328190a8da5d8228ef
#
_cell.length_a   1.000
_cell.length_b   1.000
_cell.length_c   1.000
_cell.angle_alpha   90.00
_cell.angle_beta   90.00
_cell.angle_gamma   90.00
#
_symmetry.space_group_name_H-M   'P 1'
#
loop_
_entity.id
_entity.type
_entity.pdbx_description
1 polymer ?
#
loop_
_entity_poly.entity_id
_entity_poly.type
_entity_poly.pdbx_seq_one_letter_code
_entity_poly.pdbx_strand_id
1 'polypeptide(L)'
;KKLWEADEASTNASLMNLAIYSEDPDSLLRNSDAIQELTREHACRAILIGMDRGASETRIQAWITAHCHLAHGKKSVCCEQVSFLLQGKVIGRLRNTIFAHLASDLPLVFWWQGELSDLFEAALYRMIDCFVFDSTEWDDPRAGFAKIEEAVEARERIVVQDLAWTRSHHFRMAVAGLFDDLVAQRALGEVDSLRVVAHSGQRTTALLMVAWLATQAGWRPGLELDIAAERAAGCDECFMLESREGRSITVKGEWDDAGAALGLVELHAPDCLVRVSREGDASYLQQRLECPGHELMLRGPADEISSADLVADQLSRSGRNGLFRK
;
A
#
# COMPACT_ATOMS: atom_id res chain seq x y z
N LYS A 1 20.31 -13.91 23.55
CA LYS A 1 20.17 -14.73 24.80
C LYS A 1 20.54 -13.95 26.06
N LYS A 2 21.69 -13.26 26.11
CA LYS A 2 22.13 -12.52 27.31
C LYS A 2 21.29 -11.29 27.70
N LEU A 3 20.59 -10.67 26.76
CA LEU A 3 19.72 -9.50 27.03
C LEU A 3 18.43 -9.89 27.79
N TRP A 4 17.97 -11.12 27.63
CA TRP A 4 16.72 -11.64 28.21
C TRP A 4 16.89 -12.26 29.60
N GLU A 5 18.12 -12.62 29.97
CA GLU A 5 18.42 -13.22 31.26
C GLU A 5 18.44 -12.19 32.41
N ALA A 6 18.32 -10.89 32.07
CA ALA A 6 18.43 -9.81 33.08
C ALA A 6 17.08 -9.33 33.63
N ASP A 7 15.93 -9.73 33.04
CA ASP A 7 14.62 -9.28 33.51
C ASP A 7 13.60 -10.43 33.52
N GLU A 8 13.33 -11.00 34.69
CA GLU A 8 12.35 -12.06 34.91
C GLU A 8 10.90 -11.66 34.58
N ALA A 9 10.64 -10.36 34.41
CA ALA A 9 9.33 -9.79 34.05
C ALA A 9 9.09 -9.65 32.55
N SER A 10 10.11 -9.91 31.71
CA SER A 10 10.00 -9.77 30.25
C SER A 10 9.58 -11.08 29.57
N THR A 11 8.65 -11.00 28.66
CA THR A 11 8.23 -12.14 27.80
C THR A 11 8.64 -11.83 26.37
N ASN A 12 9.43 -12.71 25.76
CA ASN A 12 9.69 -12.65 24.33
C ASN A 12 8.55 -13.36 23.60
N ALA A 13 7.78 -12.61 22.82
CA ALA A 13 6.70 -13.16 22.01
C ALA A 13 6.93 -12.74 20.56
N SER A 14 6.80 -13.68 19.64
CA SER A 14 6.82 -13.39 18.21
C SER A 14 5.79 -14.28 17.51
N LEU A 15 4.92 -13.66 16.71
CA LEU A 15 3.90 -14.34 15.91
C LEU A 15 4.31 -14.45 14.43
N MET A 16 5.31 -13.67 14.02
CA MET A 16 5.83 -13.62 12.66
C MET A 16 7.28 -13.14 12.65
N ASN A 17 7.96 -13.39 11.55
CA ASN A 17 9.17 -12.69 11.17
C ASN A 17 8.76 -11.49 10.32
N LEU A 18 9.28 -10.29 10.63
CA LEU A 18 9.11 -9.09 9.83
C LEU A 18 10.47 -8.67 9.28
N ALA A 19 10.69 -8.77 7.98
CA ALA A 19 11.88 -8.23 7.33
C ALA A 19 11.53 -6.93 6.62
N ILE A 20 12.28 -5.85 6.88
CA ILE A 20 12.20 -4.59 6.14
C ILE A 20 13.49 -4.44 5.34
N TYR A 21 13.35 -4.23 4.04
CA TYR A 21 14.44 -4.04 3.11
C TYR A 21 14.34 -2.69 2.41
N SER A 22 15.46 -1.96 2.35
CA SER A 22 15.59 -0.71 1.60
C SER A 22 16.98 -0.59 0.98
N GLU A 23 17.07 -0.07 -0.24
CA GLU A 23 18.33 0.33 -0.88
C GLU A 23 18.72 1.79 -0.56
N ASP A 24 17.97 2.45 0.33
CA ASP A 24 18.31 3.73 0.95
C ASP A 24 18.91 3.47 2.35
N PRO A 25 20.24 3.60 2.52
CA PRO A 25 20.89 3.37 3.81
C PRO A 25 20.46 4.37 4.89
N ASP A 26 19.97 5.56 4.51
CA ASP A 26 19.48 6.57 5.44
C ASP A 26 18.11 6.23 6.01
N SER A 27 17.42 5.25 5.42
CA SER A 27 16.12 4.76 5.92
C SER A 27 16.19 3.97 7.23
N LEU A 28 17.38 3.51 7.66
CA LEU A 28 17.53 2.59 8.79
C LEU A 28 16.94 3.11 10.11
N LEU A 29 17.13 4.39 10.45
CA LEU A 29 16.56 4.98 11.65
C LEU A 29 15.04 5.04 11.55
N ARG A 30 14.51 5.58 10.47
CA ARG A 30 13.08 5.68 10.18
C ARG A 30 12.39 4.31 10.22
N ASN A 31 13.04 3.29 9.67
CA ASN A 31 12.52 1.93 9.68
C ASN A 31 12.62 1.26 11.06
N SER A 32 13.62 1.61 11.88
CA SER A 32 13.68 1.16 13.27
C SER A 32 12.54 1.76 14.11
N ASP A 33 12.20 3.03 13.89
CA ASP A 33 11.04 3.68 14.50
C ASP A 33 9.72 3.03 14.04
N ALA A 34 9.60 2.73 12.75
CA ALA A 34 8.45 1.99 12.22
C ALA A 34 8.29 0.60 12.86
N ILE A 35 9.39 -0.14 13.05
CA ILE A 35 9.37 -1.43 13.77
C ILE A 35 8.92 -1.22 15.23
N GLN A 36 9.38 -0.17 15.88
CA GLN A 36 8.97 0.14 17.25
C GLN A 36 7.46 0.37 17.35
N GLU A 37 6.86 1.09 16.40
CA GLU A 37 5.41 1.31 16.35
C GLU A 37 4.67 -0.02 16.07
N LEU A 38 5.08 -0.74 15.02
CA LEU A 38 4.47 -2.01 14.62
C LEU A 38 4.48 -3.05 15.74
N THR A 39 5.55 -3.10 16.55
CA THR A 39 5.68 -4.07 17.64
C THR A 39 4.78 -3.81 18.84
N ARG A 40 4.08 -2.67 18.90
CA ARG A 40 3.06 -2.41 19.93
C ARG A 40 1.84 -3.31 19.76
N GLU A 41 1.45 -3.58 18.53
CA GLU A 41 0.25 -4.36 18.19
C GLU A 41 0.59 -5.73 17.58
N HIS A 42 1.72 -5.82 16.87
CA HIS A 42 2.15 -6.99 16.13
C HIS A 42 3.48 -7.53 16.68
N ALA A 43 3.40 -8.44 17.64
CA ALA A 43 4.59 -9.08 18.18
C ALA A 43 5.36 -9.83 17.07
N CYS A 44 6.57 -9.39 16.76
CA CYS A 44 7.37 -9.95 15.67
C CYS A 44 8.85 -10.05 16.04
N ARG A 45 9.55 -10.94 15.33
CA ARG A 45 10.99 -10.91 15.22
C ARG A 45 11.36 -10.07 14.01
N ALA A 46 11.97 -8.91 14.24
CA ALA A 46 12.26 -7.94 13.19
C ALA A 46 13.68 -8.11 12.63
N ILE A 47 13.80 -8.02 11.30
CA ILE A 47 15.07 -7.98 10.58
C ILE A 47 15.05 -6.73 9.72
N LEU A 48 15.96 -5.80 9.99
CA LEU A 48 16.06 -4.55 9.25
C LEU A 48 17.30 -4.59 8.36
N ILE A 49 17.15 -4.30 7.08
CA ILE A 49 18.23 -4.40 6.09
C ILE A 49 18.28 -3.12 5.28
N GLY A 50 19.36 -2.36 5.46
CA GLY A 50 19.75 -1.26 4.58
C GLY A 50 20.83 -1.74 3.61
N MET A 51 20.70 -1.41 2.33
CA MET A 51 21.66 -1.75 1.28
C MET A 51 22.21 -0.46 0.66
N ASP A 52 23.51 -0.27 0.73
CA ASP A 52 24.23 0.79 0.03
C ASP A 52 25.04 0.17 -1.12
N ARG A 53 24.45 0.14 -2.31
CA ARG A 53 25.11 -0.39 -3.52
C ARG A 53 26.20 0.52 -4.06
N GLY A 54 26.14 1.83 -3.73
CA GLY A 54 27.06 2.85 -4.20
C GLY A 54 28.38 2.87 -3.43
N ALA A 55 28.47 2.20 -2.28
CA ALA A 55 29.68 2.17 -1.48
C ALA A 55 30.85 1.53 -2.22
N SER A 56 32.01 2.19 -2.15
CA SER A 56 33.26 1.71 -2.77
C SER A 56 33.85 0.49 -2.05
N GLU A 57 33.59 0.38 -0.76
CA GLU A 57 34.08 -0.72 0.08
C GLU A 57 32.97 -1.73 0.38
N THR A 58 33.37 -3.01 0.38
CA THR A 58 32.46 -4.09 0.77
C THR A 58 32.49 -4.26 2.28
N ARG A 59 31.39 -3.92 2.97
CA ARG A 59 31.29 -3.98 4.42
C ARG A 59 29.92 -4.50 4.86
N ILE A 60 29.89 -5.23 5.96
CA ILE A 60 28.64 -5.60 6.66
C ILE A 60 28.75 -5.09 8.11
N GLN A 61 27.79 -4.33 8.52
CA GLN A 61 27.58 -3.94 9.90
C GLN A 61 26.30 -4.57 10.43
N ALA A 62 26.31 -5.02 11.68
CA ALA A 62 25.11 -5.58 12.30
C ALA A 62 25.04 -5.17 13.77
N TRP A 63 23.80 -4.92 14.23
CA TRP A 63 23.50 -4.62 15.63
C TRP A 63 22.13 -5.17 16.01
N ILE A 64 21.87 -5.23 17.31
CA ILE A 64 20.61 -5.72 17.87
C ILE A 64 19.98 -4.61 18.69
N THR A 65 18.67 -4.41 18.48
CA THR A 65 17.81 -3.51 19.25
C THR A 65 16.70 -4.32 19.89
N ALA A 66 16.30 -4.00 21.11
CA ALA A 66 15.13 -4.56 21.76
C ALA A 66 14.06 -3.47 21.90
N HIS A 67 12.88 -3.72 21.36
CA HIS A 67 11.70 -2.87 21.50
C HIS A 67 10.80 -3.47 22.56
N CYS A 68 10.71 -2.80 23.72
CA CYS A 68 9.95 -3.30 24.85
C CYS A 68 8.76 -2.41 25.17
N HIS A 69 7.57 -2.99 25.27
CA HIS A 69 6.32 -2.30 25.55
C HIS A 69 5.67 -2.87 26.81
N LEU A 70 5.05 -2.01 27.62
CA LEU A 70 4.31 -2.44 28.81
C LEU A 70 2.93 -3.00 28.41
N ALA A 71 2.75 -4.30 28.54
CA ALA A 71 1.46 -4.92 28.38
C ALA A 71 0.68 -4.86 29.70
N HIS A 72 -0.50 -4.21 29.69
CA HIS A 72 -1.41 -4.10 30.83
C HIS A 72 -0.76 -3.56 32.12
N GLY A 73 0.27 -2.72 31.98
CA GLY A 73 0.92 -2.02 33.09
C GLY A 73 1.76 -2.88 34.04
N LYS A 74 1.98 -4.17 33.73
CA LYS A 74 2.67 -5.10 34.64
C LYS A 74 3.72 -6.00 34.01
N LYS A 75 3.68 -6.26 32.70
CA LYS A 75 4.67 -7.10 32.03
C LYS A 75 5.19 -6.40 30.79
N SER A 76 6.50 -6.46 30.61
CA SER A 76 7.14 -5.98 29.38
C SER A 76 7.07 -7.09 28.33
N VAL A 77 6.47 -6.78 27.17
CA VAL A 77 6.60 -7.61 25.97
C VAL A 77 7.71 -7.00 25.12
N CYS A 78 8.74 -7.77 24.85
CA CYS A 78 9.88 -7.31 24.09
C CYS A 78 9.99 -8.04 22.75
N CYS A 79 10.23 -7.30 21.68
CA CYS A 79 10.53 -7.79 20.34
C CYS A 79 12.00 -7.53 20.01
N GLU A 80 12.67 -8.50 19.43
CA GLU A 80 14.06 -8.40 19.00
C GLU A 80 14.12 -7.89 17.55
N GLN A 81 14.96 -6.88 17.31
CA GLN A 81 15.32 -6.39 15.99
C GLN A 81 16.79 -6.66 15.72
N VAL A 82 17.09 -7.35 14.64
CA VAL A 82 18.45 -7.51 14.10
C VAL A 82 18.58 -6.61 12.88
N SER A 83 19.50 -5.65 12.94
CA SER A 83 19.71 -4.69 11.86
C SER A 83 21.01 -4.97 11.13
N PHE A 84 20.98 -4.81 9.81
CA PHE A 84 22.13 -4.95 8.92
C PHE A 84 22.27 -3.73 8.04
N LEU A 85 23.48 -3.20 7.93
CA LEU A 85 23.88 -2.29 6.86
C LEU A 85 24.86 -3.04 5.97
N LEU A 86 24.44 -3.29 4.73
CA LEU A 86 25.17 -3.99 3.69
C LEU A 86 25.71 -2.96 2.69
N GLN A 87 27.03 -2.92 2.49
CA GLN A 87 27.67 -1.92 1.64
C GLN A 87 28.48 -2.60 0.52
N GLY A 88 28.43 -2.03 -0.69
CA GLY A 88 29.17 -2.48 -1.84
C GLY A 88 28.69 -3.83 -2.40
N LYS A 89 29.61 -4.70 -2.82
CA LYS A 89 29.34 -5.95 -3.54
C LYS A 89 28.97 -7.12 -2.61
N VAL A 90 27.94 -6.94 -1.76
CA VAL A 90 27.47 -8.00 -0.82
C VAL A 90 26.19 -8.70 -1.27
N ILE A 91 25.75 -8.48 -2.51
CA ILE A 91 24.46 -8.91 -3.07
C ILE A 91 24.16 -10.40 -2.80
N GLY A 92 25.11 -11.29 -3.05
CA GLY A 92 24.93 -12.73 -2.81
C GLY A 92 24.76 -13.15 -1.34
N ARG A 93 24.96 -12.23 -0.39
CA ARG A 93 24.84 -12.51 1.05
C ARG A 93 23.50 -12.12 1.65
N LEU A 94 22.73 -11.28 0.95
CA LEU A 94 21.43 -10.79 1.44
C LEU A 94 20.52 -11.93 1.91
N ARG A 95 20.29 -12.89 1.02
CA ARG A 95 19.44 -14.06 1.31
C ARG A 95 19.92 -14.83 2.54
N ASN A 96 21.21 -15.19 2.59
CA ASN A 96 21.77 -15.96 3.71
C ASN A 96 21.71 -15.16 5.01
N THR A 97 21.88 -13.85 4.97
CA THR A 97 21.79 -12.97 6.12
C THR A 97 20.37 -12.96 6.69
N ILE A 98 19.35 -12.81 5.83
CA ILE A 98 17.94 -12.86 6.25
C ILE A 98 17.64 -14.21 6.87
N PHE A 99 17.88 -15.30 6.16
CA PHE A 99 17.43 -16.64 6.55
C PHE A 99 18.13 -17.19 7.78
N ALA A 100 19.39 -16.79 8.04
CA ALA A 100 20.10 -17.20 9.25
C ALA A 100 19.47 -16.66 10.54
N HIS A 101 18.64 -15.62 10.45
CA HIS A 101 18.05 -14.93 11.60
C HIS A 101 16.53 -15.11 11.73
N LEU A 102 15.89 -15.82 10.79
CA LEU A 102 14.46 -16.14 10.89
C LEU A 102 14.21 -17.19 11.98
N ALA A 103 13.07 -17.07 12.65
CA ALA A 103 12.45 -18.17 13.37
C ALA A 103 11.76 -19.06 12.32
N SER A 104 12.24 -20.29 12.17
CA SER A 104 11.84 -21.19 11.06
C SER A 104 10.39 -21.67 11.11
N ASP A 105 9.74 -21.55 12.26
CA ASP A 105 8.36 -21.94 12.54
C ASP A 105 7.35 -20.79 12.38
N LEU A 106 7.84 -19.56 12.09
CA LEU A 106 7.00 -18.38 11.94
C LEU A 106 6.93 -17.93 10.48
N PRO A 107 5.76 -17.42 10.01
CA PRO A 107 5.63 -16.88 8.67
C PRO A 107 6.53 -15.66 8.47
N LEU A 108 7.02 -15.46 7.24
CA LEU A 108 7.83 -14.31 6.84
C LEU A 108 6.96 -13.25 6.15
N VAL A 109 6.81 -12.11 6.79
CA VAL A 109 6.36 -10.87 6.18
C VAL A 109 7.59 -10.11 5.71
N PHE A 110 7.61 -9.76 4.43
CA PHE A 110 8.74 -9.03 3.82
C PHE A 110 8.24 -7.70 3.26
N TRP A 111 8.63 -6.60 3.88
CA TRP A 111 8.33 -5.25 3.41
C TRP A 111 9.52 -4.72 2.61
N TRP A 112 9.30 -4.60 1.30
CA TRP A 112 10.25 -4.04 0.35
C TRP A 112 9.94 -2.56 0.13
N GLN A 113 10.93 -1.69 0.26
CA GLN A 113 10.82 -0.26 0.02
C GLN A 113 11.64 0.11 -1.23
N GLY A 114 11.07 1.00 -2.05
CA GLY A 114 11.66 1.44 -3.31
C GLY A 114 11.43 0.48 -4.48
N GLU A 115 12.18 0.69 -5.54
CA GLU A 115 12.13 -0.09 -6.77
C GLU A 115 12.46 -1.57 -6.56
N LEU A 116 11.78 -2.45 -7.30
CA LEU A 116 12.11 -3.88 -7.32
C LEU A 116 13.40 -4.13 -8.10
N SER A 117 14.51 -4.28 -7.39
CA SER A 117 15.80 -4.52 -7.98
C SER A 117 16.00 -5.99 -8.44
N ASP A 118 17.19 -6.32 -8.94
CA ASP A 118 17.61 -7.67 -9.30
C ASP A 118 17.66 -8.65 -8.12
N LEU A 119 17.64 -8.14 -6.89
CA LEU A 119 17.54 -8.96 -5.68
C LEU A 119 16.16 -9.57 -5.45
N PHE A 120 15.10 -9.02 -6.07
CA PHE A 120 13.77 -9.61 -6.07
C PHE A 120 13.73 -10.77 -7.08
N GLU A 121 14.28 -11.89 -6.71
CA GLU A 121 14.43 -13.09 -7.52
C GLU A 121 13.71 -14.31 -6.92
N ALA A 122 13.55 -15.37 -7.71
CA ALA A 122 12.84 -16.59 -7.31
C ALA A 122 13.39 -17.22 -6.03
N ALA A 123 14.68 -17.10 -5.78
CA ALA A 123 15.31 -17.62 -4.56
C ALA A 123 14.90 -16.84 -3.31
N LEU A 124 14.52 -15.56 -3.45
CA LEU A 124 14.01 -14.73 -2.37
C LEU A 124 12.51 -14.91 -2.21
N TYR A 125 11.69 -14.62 -3.24
CA TYR A 125 10.23 -14.57 -3.06
C TYR A 125 9.58 -15.93 -2.78
N ARG A 126 10.26 -17.05 -3.10
CA ARG A 126 9.78 -18.40 -2.69
C ARG A 126 9.75 -18.61 -1.19
N MET A 127 10.44 -17.81 -0.41
CA MET A 127 10.51 -17.94 1.04
C MET A 127 9.59 -16.95 1.77
N ILE A 128 9.01 -16.01 1.05
CA ILE A 128 8.14 -14.96 1.61
C ILE A 128 6.70 -15.46 1.67
N ASP A 129 6.05 -15.37 2.82
CA ASP A 129 4.64 -15.70 2.96
C ASP A 129 3.74 -14.50 2.66
N CYS A 130 4.16 -13.30 3.08
CA CYS A 130 3.49 -12.05 2.79
C CYS A 130 4.51 -11.02 2.28
N PHE A 131 4.31 -10.52 1.08
CA PHE A 131 5.15 -9.51 0.45
C PHE A 131 4.42 -8.17 0.43
N VAL A 132 4.98 -7.17 1.12
CA VAL A 132 4.45 -5.82 1.22
C VAL A 132 5.36 -4.88 0.43
N PHE A 133 4.77 -4.02 -0.39
CA PHE A 133 5.46 -3.02 -1.20
C PHE A 133 4.58 -1.78 -1.38
N ASP A 134 5.17 -0.69 -1.86
CA ASP A 134 4.44 0.52 -2.24
C ASP A 134 4.70 0.82 -3.73
N SER A 135 3.73 0.54 -4.57
CA SER A 135 3.87 0.78 -6.02
C SER A 135 3.91 2.26 -6.39
N THR A 136 3.66 3.17 -5.45
CA THR A 136 3.86 4.61 -5.66
C THR A 136 5.33 5.01 -5.68
N GLU A 137 6.21 4.17 -5.14
CA GLU A 137 7.67 4.37 -5.13
C GLU A 137 8.35 3.92 -6.44
N TRP A 138 7.59 3.40 -7.42
CA TRP A 138 8.14 2.84 -8.65
C TRP A 138 8.10 3.85 -9.80
N ASP A 139 9.23 4.01 -10.49
CA ASP A 139 9.33 4.82 -11.70
C ASP A 139 8.55 4.18 -12.87
N ASP A 140 8.57 2.84 -12.96
CA ASP A 140 7.78 2.05 -13.92
C ASP A 140 6.87 1.04 -13.20
N PRO A 141 5.65 1.45 -12.80
CA PRO A 141 4.69 0.56 -12.16
C PRO A 141 4.33 -0.66 -13.02
N ARG A 142 4.34 -0.54 -14.35
CA ARG A 142 4.03 -1.67 -15.25
C ARG A 142 5.09 -2.76 -15.13
N ALA A 143 6.36 -2.40 -15.18
CA ALA A 143 7.46 -3.34 -14.99
C ALA A 143 7.45 -3.93 -13.58
N GLY A 144 7.15 -3.12 -12.56
CA GLY A 144 7.00 -3.56 -11.17
C GLY A 144 5.91 -4.62 -11.03
N PHE A 145 4.70 -4.35 -11.50
CA PHE A 145 3.58 -5.30 -11.43
C PHE A 145 3.84 -6.58 -12.23
N ALA A 146 4.54 -6.54 -13.37
CA ALA A 146 4.93 -7.73 -14.10
C ALA A 146 5.85 -8.66 -13.28
N LYS A 147 6.80 -8.10 -12.50
CA LYS A 147 7.64 -8.88 -11.57
C LYS A 147 6.81 -9.48 -10.42
N ILE A 148 5.79 -8.75 -9.93
CA ILE A 148 4.87 -9.26 -8.90
C ILE A 148 4.04 -10.42 -9.44
N GLU A 149 3.52 -10.33 -10.67
CA GLU A 149 2.80 -11.43 -11.33
C GLU A 149 3.68 -12.67 -11.44
N GLU A 150 4.91 -12.54 -11.92
CA GLU A 150 5.88 -13.64 -11.99
C GLU A 150 6.07 -14.31 -10.62
N ALA A 151 6.23 -13.52 -9.56
CA ALA A 151 6.39 -14.03 -8.20
C ALA A 151 5.15 -14.80 -7.72
N VAL A 152 3.95 -14.28 -8.02
CA VAL A 152 2.67 -14.91 -7.69
C VAL A 152 2.46 -16.21 -8.45
N GLU A 153 2.81 -16.27 -9.73
CA GLU A 153 2.76 -17.49 -10.54
C GLU A 153 3.73 -18.56 -10.03
N ALA A 154 4.96 -18.14 -9.69
CA ALA A 154 5.98 -19.06 -9.18
C ALA A 154 5.69 -19.57 -7.77
N ARG A 155 4.92 -18.84 -6.97
CA ARG A 155 4.49 -19.22 -5.63
C ARG A 155 3.03 -18.84 -5.37
N GLU A 156 2.13 -19.73 -5.72
CA GLU A 156 0.68 -19.54 -5.59
C GLU A 156 0.20 -19.13 -4.18
N ARG A 157 0.97 -19.48 -3.14
CA ARG A 157 0.63 -19.17 -1.74
C ARG A 157 1.11 -17.81 -1.25
N ILE A 158 1.94 -17.11 -1.99
CA ILE A 158 2.40 -15.78 -1.57
C ILE A 158 1.21 -14.81 -1.48
N VAL A 159 1.14 -14.08 -0.38
CA VAL A 159 0.21 -12.96 -0.22
C VAL A 159 0.94 -11.71 -0.64
N VAL A 160 0.43 -10.98 -1.62
CA VAL A 160 0.99 -9.70 -2.06
C VAL A 160 0.09 -8.56 -1.60
N GLN A 161 0.71 -7.51 -1.07
CA GLN A 161 0.03 -6.35 -0.48
C GLN A 161 0.72 -5.07 -0.92
N ASP A 162 -0.03 -4.25 -1.65
CA ASP A 162 0.41 -2.94 -2.10
C ASP A 162 -0.10 -1.85 -1.17
N LEU A 163 0.79 -1.01 -0.65
CA LEU A 163 0.40 0.11 0.21
C LEU A 163 -0.36 1.19 -0.57
N ALA A 164 -0.10 1.34 -1.88
CA ALA A 164 -0.90 2.20 -2.75
C ALA A 164 -2.38 1.77 -2.77
N TRP A 165 -2.62 0.46 -2.85
CA TRP A 165 -3.98 -0.10 -2.73
C TRP A 165 -4.56 0.10 -1.34
N THR A 166 -3.78 -0.13 -0.29
CA THR A 166 -4.21 0.03 1.10
C THR A 166 -4.65 1.46 1.38
N ARG A 167 -3.90 2.43 0.90
CA ARG A 167 -4.09 3.89 1.07
C ARG A 167 -5.44 4.41 0.50
N SER A 168 -6.13 3.63 -0.30
CA SER A 168 -7.46 3.95 -0.83
C SER A 168 -8.59 3.10 -0.24
N HIS A 169 -8.36 2.38 0.86
CA HIS A 169 -9.36 1.46 1.42
C HIS A 169 -10.63 2.16 1.85
N HIS A 170 -10.53 3.20 2.67
CA HIS A 170 -11.69 3.93 3.15
C HIS A 170 -12.40 4.71 2.05
N PHE A 171 -11.66 5.21 1.04
CA PHE A 171 -12.28 5.77 -0.17
C PHE A 171 -13.13 4.73 -0.90
N ARG A 172 -12.61 3.51 -1.11
CA ARG A 172 -13.38 2.43 -1.74
C ARG A 172 -14.63 2.06 -0.93
N MET A 173 -14.48 1.98 0.39
CA MET A 173 -15.62 1.71 1.29
C MET A 173 -16.66 2.83 1.25
N ALA A 174 -16.21 4.10 1.24
CA ALA A 174 -17.09 5.26 1.18
C ALA A 174 -17.87 5.31 -0.15
N VAL A 175 -17.17 5.11 -1.28
CA VAL A 175 -17.84 5.05 -2.60
C VAL A 175 -18.82 3.88 -2.67
N ALA A 176 -18.41 2.68 -2.22
CA ALA A 176 -19.31 1.53 -2.20
C ALA A 176 -20.54 1.77 -1.34
N GLY A 177 -20.37 2.39 -0.15
CA GLY A 177 -21.47 2.72 0.74
C GLY A 177 -22.47 3.73 0.17
N LEU A 178 -22.03 4.69 -0.67
CA LEU A 178 -22.93 5.58 -1.39
C LEU A 178 -23.78 4.82 -2.43
N PHE A 179 -23.24 3.75 -3.03
CA PHE A 179 -23.96 2.89 -3.98
C PHE A 179 -24.85 1.83 -3.31
N ASP A 180 -24.93 1.77 -1.96
CA ASP A 180 -26.00 1.05 -1.27
C ASP A 180 -27.34 1.78 -1.41
N ASP A 181 -27.32 3.08 -1.76
CA ASP A 181 -28.51 3.86 -2.09
C ASP A 181 -29.07 3.49 -3.49
N LEU A 182 -30.36 3.24 -3.56
CA LEU A 182 -31.04 2.80 -4.81
C LEU A 182 -31.03 3.86 -5.91
N VAL A 183 -30.97 5.15 -5.56
CA VAL A 183 -30.90 6.25 -6.54
C VAL A 183 -29.51 6.29 -7.14
N ALA A 184 -28.46 6.18 -6.31
CA ALA A 184 -27.08 6.09 -6.75
C ALA A 184 -26.84 4.86 -7.63
N GLN A 185 -27.41 3.70 -7.27
CA GLN A 185 -27.28 2.48 -8.08
C GLN A 185 -27.83 2.65 -9.51
N ARG A 186 -28.97 3.34 -9.66
CA ARG A 186 -29.52 3.64 -10.99
C ARG A 186 -28.62 4.60 -11.77
N ALA A 187 -28.07 5.62 -11.10
CA ALA A 187 -27.18 6.59 -11.70
C ALA A 187 -25.88 5.96 -12.19
N LEU A 188 -25.40 4.86 -11.56
CA LEU A 188 -24.16 4.18 -11.97
C LEU A 188 -24.18 3.74 -13.43
N GLY A 189 -25.33 3.27 -13.96
CA GLY A 189 -25.50 2.91 -15.37
C GLY A 189 -25.43 4.10 -16.32
N GLU A 190 -25.58 5.33 -15.81
CA GLU A 190 -25.63 6.57 -16.58
C GLU A 190 -24.38 7.44 -16.42
N VAL A 191 -23.40 6.99 -15.64
CA VAL A 191 -22.13 7.72 -15.46
C VAL A 191 -21.45 7.96 -16.81
N ASP A 192 -21.08 9.22 -17.05
CA ASP A 192 -20.40 9.70 -18.24
C ASP A 192 -18.99 10.23 -17.96
N SER A 193 -18.70 10.60 -16.69
CA SER A 193 -17.35 11.01 -16.32
C SER A 193 -16.98 10.61 -14.89
N LEU A 194 -15.69 10.38 -14.72
CA LEU A 194 -15.03 10.06 -13.46
C LEU A 194 -13.84 11.01 -13.28
N ARG A 195 -13.85 11.77 -12.20
CA ARG A 195 -12.76 12.68 -11.83
C ARG A 195 -12.08 12.18 -10.57
N VAL A 196 -10.74 12.10 -10.60
CA VAL A 196 -9.93 11.71 -9.45
C VAL A 196 -8.85 12.76 -9.23
N VAL A 197 -8.72 13.27 -8.00
CA VAL A 197 -7.67 14.20 -7.59
C VAL A 197 -6.82 13.51 -6.53
N ALA A 198 -5.50 13.53 -6.70
CA ALA A 198 -4.55 12.93 -5.79
C ALA A 198 -3.25 13.76 -5.74
N HIS A 199 -2.45 13.54 -4.69
CA HIS A 199 -1.09 14.06 -4.67
C HIS A 199 -0.29 13.47 -5.85
N SER A 200 0.60 14.26 -6.48
CA SER A 200 1.37 13.82 -7.67
C SER A 200 2.18 12.54 -7.41
N GLY A 201 2.78 12.38 -6.23
CA GLY A 201 3.47 11.17 -5.80
C GLY A 201 2.55 9.96 -5.54
N GLN A 202 1.23 10.13 -5.66
CA GLN A 202 0.23 9.08 -5.40
C GLN A 202 -0.58 8.69 -6.65
N ARG A 203 -0.03 8.98 -7.84
CA ARG A 203 -0.66 8.66 -9.13
C ARG A 203 -1.10 7.19 -9.20
N THR A 204 -0.27 6.25 -8.76
CA THR A 204 -0.60 4.81 -8.78
C THR A 204 -1.78 4.50 -7.86
N THR A 205 -1.87 5.12 -6.67
CA THR A 205 -3.03 5.01 -5.77
C THR A 205 -4.32 5.44 -6.48
N ALA A 206 -4.31 6.57 -7.20
CA ALA A 206 -5.46 7.06 -7.96
C ALA A 206 -5.85 6.11 -9.10
N LEU A 207 -4.88 5.60 -9.87
CA LEU A 207 -5.14 4.65 -10.96
C LEU A 207 -5.70 3.31 -10.46
N LEU A 208 -5.20 2.81 -9.31
CA LEU A 208 -5.76 1.61 -8.67
C LEU A 208 -7.20 1.83 -8.19
N MET A 209 -7.53 3.04 -7.72
CA MET A 209 -8.91 3.43 -7.38
C MET A 209 -9.82 3.41 -8.61
N VAL A 210 -9.37 3.97 -9.75
CA VAL A 210 -10.10 3.94 -11.02
C VAL A 210 -10.27 2.50 -11.52
N ALA A 211 -9.22 1.68 -11.49
CA ALA A 211 -9.26 0.28 -11.89
C ALA A 211 -10.25 -0.53 -11.05
N TRP A 212 -10.28 -0.28 -9.73
CA TRP A 212 -11.27 -0.89 -8.85
C TRP A 212 -12.70 -0.49 -9.23
N LEU A 213 -12.97 0.80 -9.44
CA LEU A 213 -14.29 1.29 -9.88
C LEU A 213 -14.71 0.64 -11.20
N ALA A 214 -13.82 0.65 -12.18
CA ALA A 214 -14.08 0.03 -13.48
C ALA A 214 -14.42 -1.46 -13.34
N THR A 215 -13.67 -2.18 -12.50
CA THR A 215 -13.92 -3.61 -12.23
C THR A 215 -15.28 -3.83 -11.57
N GLN A 216 -15.64 -3.03 -10.55
CA GLN A 216 -16.92 -3.16 -9.85
C GLN A 216 -18.11 -2.82 -10.74
N ALA A 217 -18.00 -1.74 -11.53
CA ALA A 217 -19.05 -1.31 -12.44
C ALA A 217 -19.11 -2.13 -13.76
N GLY A 218 -18.08 -2.96 -14.02
CA GLY A 218 -17.95 -3.75 -15.22
C GLY A 218 -17.63 -2.92 -16.45
N TRP A 219 -16.94 -1.80 -16.26
CA TRP A 219 -16.41 -0.96 -17.33
C TRP A 219 -15.16 -1.59 -17.94
N ARG A 220 -14.88 -1.28 -19.18
CA ARG A 220 -13.73 -1.80 -19.94
C ARG A 220 -12.91 -0.63 -20.49
N PRO A 221 -11.62 -0.82 -20.80
CA PRO A 221 -10.85 0.17 -21.54
C PRO A 221 -11.57 0.56 -22.84
N GLY A 222 -11.78 1.85 -23.06
CA GLY A 222 -12.39 2.41 -24.26
C GLY A 222 -11.36 2.66 -25.35
N LEU A 223 -11.82 3.23 -26.48
CA LEU A 223 -10.95 3.69 -27.56
C LEU A 223 -10.08 4.86 -27.08
N GLU A 224 -8.88 5.00 -27.67
CA GLU A 224 -7.97 6.11 -27.35
C GLU A 224 -8.63 7.45 -27.67
N LEU A 225 -8.57 8.38 -26.71
CA LEU A 225 -8.95 9.78 -26.89
C LEU A 225 -7.88 10.55 -27.66
N ASP A 226 -8.30 11.64 -28.29
CA ASP A 226 -7.37 12.72 -28.65
C ASP A 226 -6.90 13.42 -27.37
N ILE A 227 -5.85 12.86 -26.76
CA ILE A 227 -5.23 13.29 -25.49
C ILE A 227 -4.82 14.78 -25.56
N ALA A 228 -4.54 15.33 -26.75
CA ALA A 228 -4.13 16.72 -26.92
C ALA A 228 -5.27 17.71 -26.63
N ALA A 229 -6.50 17.37 -27.04
CA ALA A 229 -7.67 18.21 -26.79
C ALA A 229 -8.08 18.20 -25.32
N GLU A 230 -7.94 17.06 -24.63
CA GLU A 230 -8.30 16.91 -23.21
C GLU A 230 -7.26 17.54 -22.27
N ARG A 231 -5.97 17.49 -22.59
CA ARG A 231 -4.92 18.22 -21.85
C ARG A 231 -5.11 19.73 -21.91
N ALA A 232 -5.65 20.27 -23.01
CA ALA A 232 -6.02 21.66 -23.12
C ALA A 232 -7.20 22.04 -22.17
N ALA A 233 -7.94 21.08 -21.67
CA ALA A 233 -9.04 21.25 -20.71
C ALA A 233 -8.59 21.19 -19.23
N GLY A 234 -7.27 21.13 -18.96
CA GLY A 234 -6.69 21.21 -17.61
C GLY A 234 -6.67 19.91 -16.83
N CYS A 235 -6.69 18.74 -17.49
CA CYS A 235 -6.44 17.47 -16.83
C CYS A 235 -4.99 17.00 -17.09
N ASP A 236 -4.36 16.43 -16.06
CA ASP A 236 -2.99 15.93 -16.15
C ASP A 236 -2.95 14.56 -16.84
N GLU A 237 -3.98 13.76 -16.65
CA GLU A 237 -4.12 12.44 -17.25
C GLU A 237 -5.59 12.16 -17.61
N CYS A 238 -5.85 11.85 -18.89
CA CYS A 238 -7.19 11.58 -19.39
C CYS A 238 -7.22 10.30 -20.22
N PHE A 239 -8.25 9.48 -20.03
CA PHE A 239 -8.52 8.28 -20.85
C PHE A 239 -10.00 7.92 -20.83
N MET A 240 -10.38 6.99 -21.72
CA MET A 240 -11.77 6.53 -21.85
C MET A 240 -11.96 5.14 -21.29
N LEU A 241 -13.08 4.97 -20.61
CA LEU A 241 -13.67 3.68 -20.33
C LEU A 241 -15.00 3.54 -21.10
N GLU A 242 -15.46 2.32 -21.24
CA GLU A 242 -16.74 1.99 -21.86
C GLU A 242 -17.59 1.15 -20.91
N SER A 243 -18.84 1.54 -20.70
CA SER A 243 -19.80 0.77 -19.90
C SER A 243 -20.21 -0.52 -20.65
N ARG A 244 -20.88 -1.42 -19.94
CA ARG A 244 -21.45 -2.65 -20.55
C ARG A 244 -22.46 -2.37 -21.65
N GLU A 245 -23.13 -1.23 -21.59
CA GLU A 245 -24.12 -0.75 -22.57
C GLU A 245 -23.48 0.04 -23.73
N GLY A 246 -22.14 0.13 -23.79
CA GLY A 246 -21.41 0.86 -24.82
C GLY A 246 -21.37 2.37 -24.62
N ARG A 247 -21.65 2.87 -23.41
CA ARG A 247 -21.54 4.29 -23.07
C ARG A 247 -20.08 4.65 -22.78
N SER A 248 -19.61 5.73 -23.38
CA SER A 248 -18.28 6.27 -23.11
C SER A 248 -18.24 7.01 -21.78
N ILE A 249 -17.19 6.76 -21.00
CA ILE A 249 -16.95 7.38 -19.70
C ILE A 249 -15.57 8.05 -19.75
N THR A 250 -15.54 9.37 -19.61
CA THR A 250 -14.29 10.13 -19.58
C THR A 250 -13.68 10.09 -18.16
N VAL A 251 -12.46 9.58 -18.04
CA VAL A 251 -11.71 9.59 -16.78
C VAL A 251 -10.72 10.76 -16.78
N LYS A 252 -10.73 11.56 -15.73
CA LYS A 252 -9.86 12.72 -15.52
C LYS A 252 -9.07 12.56 -14.24
N GLY A 253 -7.73 12.46 -14.37
CA GLY A 253 -6.78 12.51 -13.27
C GLY A 253 -6.18 13.92 -13.14
N GLU A 254 -6.19 14.47 -11.95
CA GLU A 254 -5.60 15.76 -11.60
C GLU A 254 -4.62 15.57 -10.45
N TRP A 255 -3.43 16.18 -10.55
CA TRP A 255 -2.38 16.00 -9.56
C TRP A 255 -2.16 17.31 -8.79
N ASP A 256 -2.24 17.24 -7.45
CA ASP A 256 -2.11 18.37 -6.54
C ASP A 256 -1.00 18.09 -5.51
N ASP A 257 0.13 18.78 -5.63
CA ASP A 257 1.29 18.63 -4.74
C ASP A 257 1.02 19.08 -3.29
N ALA A 258 -0.04 19.85 -3.07
CA ALA A 258 -0.46 20.30 -1.73
C ALA A 258 -1.64 19.49 -1.18
N GLY A 259 -2.19 18.57 -1.99
CA GLY A 259 -3.39 17.81 -1.67
C GLY A 259 -3.13 16.55 -0.83
N ALA A 260 -4.20 15.89 -0.44
CA ALA A 260 -4.15 14.58 0.21
C ALA A 260 -3.63 13.50 -0.76
N ALA A 261 -3.14 12.38 -0.22
CA ALA A 261 -2.69 11.24 -1.02
C ALA A 261 -3.76 10.82 -2.05
N LEU A 262 -5.02 10.72 -1.63
CA LEU A 262 -6.20 10.69 -2.48
C LEU A 262 -7.15 11.75 -1.94
N GLY A 263 -7.43 12.80 -2.72
CA GLY A 263 -8.19 13.97 -2.29
C GLY A 263 -9.65 13.94 -2.74
N LEU A 264 -9.92 13.40 -3.94
CA LEU A 264 -11.27 13.39 -4.52
C LEU A 264 -11.49 12.17 -5.41
N VAL A 265 -12.67 11.60 -5.31
CA VAL A 265 -13.25 10.68 -6.29
C VAL A 265 -14.67 11.16 -6.56
N GLU A 266 -14.97 11.49 -7.81
CA GLU A 266 -16.23 12.09 -8.21
C GLU A 266 -16.75 11.44 -9.49
N LEU A 267 -17.96 10.90 -9.44
CA LEU A 267 -18.64 10.31 -10.56
C LEU A 267 -19.82 11.19 -10.95
N HIS A 268 -19.88 11.59 -12.22
CA HIS A 268 -20.98 12.35 -12.79
C HIS A 268 -21.86 11.45 -13.65
N ALA A 269 -23.15 11.59 -13.47
CA ALA A 269 -24.21 11.15 -14.36
C ALA A 269 -25.07 12.39 -14.72
N PRO A 270 -25.90 12.36 -15.77
CA PRO A 270 -26.66 13.54 -16.23
C PRO A 270 -27.42 14.28 -15.13
N ASP A 271 -27.98 13.54 -14.20
CA ASP A 271 -28.79 14.09 -13.10
C ASP A 271 -28.24 13.80 -11.70
N CYS A 272 -27.09 13.12 -11.60
CA CYS A 272 -26.57 12.71 -10.31
C CYS A 272 -25.07 12.94 -10.18
N LEU A 273 -24.65 13.34 -8.98
CA LEU A 273 -23.27 13.47 -8.57
C LEU A 273 -23.01 12.57 -7.36
N VAL A 274 -22.02 11.70 -7.47
CA VAL A 274 -21.49 10.91 -6.35
C VAL A 274 -20.09 11.40 -6.07
N ARG A 275 -19.82 11.90 -4.87
CA ARG A 275 -18.54 12.49 -4.49
C ARG A 275 -18.07 11.95 -3.15
N VAL A 276 -16.80 11.57 -3.09
CA VAL A 276 -16.05 11.32 -1.86
C VAL A 276 -14.81 12.21 -1.88
N SER A 277 -14.58 12.98 -0.83
CA SER A 277 -13.46 13.91 -0.76
C SER A 277 -12.79 13.91 0.61
N ARG A 278 -11.50 14.27 0.61
CA ARG A 278 -10.68 14.50 1.80
C ARG A 278 -10.00 15.86 1.70
N GLU A 279 -10.09 16.66 2.74
CA GLU A 279 -9.39 17.95 2.81
C GLU A 279 -8.06 17.77 3.53
N GLY A 280 -6.94 17.89 2.82
CA GLY A 280 -5.60 17.76 3.40
C GLY A 280 -5.45 16.46 4.20
N ASP A 281 -5.00 16.58 5.44
CA ASP A 281 -4.78 15.45 6.37
C ASP A 281 -5.97 15.17 7.29
N ALA A 282 -7.19 15.58 6.90
CA ALA A 282 -8.38 15.32 7.70
C ALA A 282 -8.51 13.82 8.03
N SER A 283 -8.89 13.49 9.26
CA SER A 283 -9.09 12.10 9.72
C SER A 283 -10.42 11.51 9.24
N TYR A 284 -11.15 12.22 8.40
CA TYR A 284 -12.44 11.78 7.87
C TYR A 284 -12.59 12.12 6.38
N LEU A 285 -13.42 11.32 5.71
CA LEU A 285 -13.89 11.54 4.35
C LEU A 285 -15.26 12.20 4.40
N GLN A 286 -15.49 13.17 3.52
CA GLN A 286 -16.82 13.70 3.21
C GLN A 286 -17.41 12.90 2.06
N GLN A 287 -18.64 12.44 2.21
CA GLN A 287 -19.37 11.65 1.22
C GLN A 287 -20.63 12.40 0.83
N ARG A 288 -20.88 12.55 -0.44
CA ARG A 288 -22.01 13.30 -0.96
C ARG A 288 -22.65 12.59 -2.16
N LEU A 289 -23.96 12.47 -2.12
CA LEU A 289 -24.81 12.08 -3.23
C LEU A 289 -25.79 13.22 -3.50
N GLU A 290 -25.85 13.70 -4.71
CA GLU A 290 -26.77 14.74 -5.16
C GLU A 290 -27.49 14.25 -6.40
N CYS A 291 -28.81 14.06 -6.30
CA CYS A 291 -29.70 13.73 -7.42
C CYS A 291 -31.00 14.55 -7.27
N PRO A 292 -31.80 14.74 -8.30
CA PRO A 292 -33.03 15.49 -8.23
C PRO A 292 -33.96 14.97 -7.13
N GLY A 293 -34.23 15.82 -6.13
CA GLY A 293 -35.10 15.49 -4.99
C GLY A 293 -34.51 14.50 -3.98
N HIS A 294 -33.19 14.17 -4.10
CA HIS A 294 -32.51 13.24 -3.20
C HIS A 294 -31.08 13.69 -2.92
N GLU A 295 -30.79 14.09 -1.71
CA GLU A 295 -29.44 14.46 -1.26
C GLU A 295 -29.04 13.65 -0.03
N LEU A 296 -27.78 13.18 -0.02
CA LEU A 296 -27.21 12.48 1.11
C LEU A 296 -25.84 13.07 1.41
N MET A 297 -25.58 13.41 2.69
CA MET A 297 -24.26 13.83 3.16
C MET A 297 -23.87 12.97 4.35
N LEU A 298 -22.72 12.31 4.25
CA LEU A 298 -22.16 11.43 5.29
C LEU A 298 -20.71 11.80 5.57
N ARG A 299 -20.21 11.31 6.71
CA ARG A 299 -18.78 11.32 7.04
C ARG A 299 -18.37 9.92 7.42
N GLY A 300 -17.19 9.52 6.98
CA GLY A 300 -16.56 8.24 7.31
C GLY A 300 -15.09 8.42 7.69
N PRO A 301 -14.42 7.39 8.19
CA PRO A 301 -12.99 7.43 8.47
C PRO A 301 -12.19 7.66 7.19
N ALA A 302 -11.02 8.31 7.30
CA ALA A 302 -10.04 8.43 6.24
C ALA A 302 -8.95 7.35 6.41
N ASP A 303 -8.22 7.09 5.33
CA ASP A 303 -7.08 6.16 5.32
C ASP A 303 -5.90 6.76 6.10
N GLU A 304 -5.09 5.90 6.69
CA GLU A 304 -3.85 6.27 7.36
C GLU A 304 -2.84 6.88 6.38
N ILE A 305 -1.95 7.71 6.89
CA ILE A 305 -1.01 8.49 6.08
C ILE A 305 0.36 7.80 6.05
N SER A 306 0.83 7.33 7.21
CA SER A 306 2.17 6.76 7.30
C SER A 306 2.25 5.34 6.73
N SER A 307 3.36 5.01 6.09
CA SER A 307 3.58 3.64 5.57
C SER A 307 3.61 2.60 6.69
N ALA A 308 4.05 2.95 7.90
CA ALA A 308 4.04 2.05 9.05
C ALA A 308 2.60 1.70 9.48
N ASP A 309 1.71 2.70 9.56
CA ASP A 309 0.30 2.49 9.90
C ASP A 309 -0.43 1.68 8.81
N LEU A 310 -0.11 1.94 7.53
CA LEU A 310 -0.64 1.15 6.42
C LEU A 310 -0.17 -0.32 6.48
N VAL A 311 1.08 -0.57 6.88
CA VAL A 311 1.57 -1.94 7.10
C VAL A 311 0.87 -2.57 8.31
N ALA A 312 0.70 -1.85 9.42
CA ALA A 312 -0.04 -2.33 10.60
C ALA A 312 -1.47 -2.74 10.23
N ASP A 313 -2.14 -1.91 9.44
CA ASP A 313 -3.49 -2.19 8.92
C ASP A 313 -3.52 -3.46 8.05
N GLN A 314 -2.54 -3.66 7.17
CA GLN A 314 -2.43 -4.88 6.38
C GLN A 314 -2.14 -6.12 7.22
N LEU A 315 -1.30 -6.02 8.24
CA LEU A 315 -1.01 -7.12 9.16
C LEU A 315 -2.25 -7.52 9.98
N SER A 316 -3.11 -6.55 10.30
CA SER A 316 -4.38 -6.78 11.02
C SER A 316 -5.43 -7.47 10.14
N ARG A 317 -5.39 -7.24 8.82
CA ARG A 317 -6.35 -7.78 7.83
C ARG A 317 -5.84 -9.08 7.21
N SER A 318 -5.46 -10.06 7.96
CA SER A 318 -4.87 -11.31 7.46
C SER A 318 -5.60 -11.89 6.23
N GLY A 319 -4.87 -12.25 5.17
CA GLY A 319 -5.37 -12.99 4.01
C GLY A 319 -5.09 -12.34 2.65
N ARG A 320 -5.50 -13.04 1.60
CA ARG A 320 -5.34 -12.60 0.20
C ARG A 320 -6.37 -11.54 -0.15
N ASN A 321 -5.93 -10.41 -0.66
CA ASN A 321 -6.84 -9.41 -1.22
C ASN A 321 -7.30 -9.84 -2.62
N GLY A 322 -8.42 -10.54 -2.69
CA GLY A 322 -8.97 -11.04 -3.96
C GLY A 322 -9.41 -9.94 -4.93
N LEU A 323 -9.70 -8.72 -4.44
CA LEU A 323 -10.06 -7.58 -5.28
C LEU A 323 -8.82 -6.94 -5.91
N PHE A 324 -7.70 -6.91 -5.21
CA PHE A 324 -6.43 -6.40 -5.75
C PHE A 324 -5.89 -7.26 -6.89
N ARG A 325 -6.19 -8.56 -6.90
CA ARG A 325 -5.74 -9.51 -7.93
C ARG A 325 -6.59 -9.55 -9.20
N LYS A 326 -7.74 -8.91 -9.22
CA LYS A 326 -8.61 -8.79 -10.39
C LYS A 326 -8.22 -7.63 -11.28
#